data_3e74652cc501475e376ba5bf5a32be58
#
_entry.id   3e74652cc501475e376ba5bf5a32be58
#
_cell.length_a   1.000
_cell.length_b   1.000
_cell.length_c   1.000
_cell.angle_alpha   90.00
_cell.angle_beta   90.00
_cell.angle_gamma   90.00
#
_symmetry.space_group_name_H-M   'P 1'
#
loop_
_entity.id
_entity.type
_entity.pdbx_description
1 polymer ?
#
loop_
_entity_poly.entity_id
_entity_poly.type
_entity_poly.pdbx_seq_one_letter_code
_entity_poly.pdbx_strand_id
1 'polypeptide(L)'
;MSKLKKRLLIALTLFCSFFALVACSENKIADKPENSAVYDQAKVLSKETIKKINKANEESEQTDKKLKIGVYITNDLGDKDVEETSLEIARKWKIGDKDTNNGVLLFLAIKDKKSRLEVSDNLATRLTDVQSKTILDNMKPKLRSKDYDGAVLDAVKSITDVNNGKKVKSNKSSDDVKNIVILILFIGFVFFVIVSIGGDIGGGSFGGFSSGSSSSSGGGGGFSGGGFSGGGASSGW
;
A
#
# COMPACT_ATOMS: atom_id res chain seq x y z
N MET A 1 -19.56 -57.31 -0.85
CA MET A 1 -19.83 -55.87 -0.92
C MET A 1 -20.78 -55.64 -2.09
N SER A 2 -21.95 -55.01 -1.86
CA SER A 2 -22.92 -54.73 -2.92
C SER A 2 -22.35 -53.73 -3.92
N LYS A 3 -22.76 -53.84 -5.20
CA LYS A 3 -22.34 -52.93 -6.29
C LYS A 3 -22.54 -51.43 -5.92
N LEU A 4 -23.56 -51.17 -5.07
CA LEU A 4 -23.84 -49.81 -4.58
C LEU A 4 -22.75 -49.31 -3.62
N LYS A 5 -22.25 -50.13 -2.70
CA LYS A 5 -21.16 -49.75 -1.78
C LYS A 5 -19.85 -49.46 -2.52
N LYS A 6 -19.52 -50.21 -3.59
CA LYS A 6 -18.35 -49.92 -4.44
C LYS A 6 -18.48 -48.60 -5.18
N ARG A 7 -19.66 -48.28 -5.75
CA ARG A 7 -19.92 -47.00 -6.43
C ARG A 7 -19.87 -45.82 -5.47
N LEU A 8 -20.38 -45.96 -4.25
CA LEU A 8 -20.32 -44.93 -3.22
C LEU A 8 -18.87 -44.67 -2.77
N LEU A 9 -18.07 -45.75 -2.62
CA LEU A 9 -16.66 -45.63 -2.25
C LEU A 9 -15.84 -44.90 -3.34
N ILE A 10 -16.08 -45.23 -4.62
CA ILE A 10 -15.41 -44.54 -5.77
C ILE A 10 -15.83 -43.07 -5.83
N ALA A 11 -17.12 -42.74 -5.63
CA ALA A 11 -17.58 -41.37 -5.61
C ALA A 11 -16.94 -40.55 -4.44
N LEU A 12 -16.81 -41.18 -3.27
CA LEU A 12 -16.19 -40.55 -2.09
C LEU A 12 -14.68 -40.32 -2.31
N THR A 13 -13.96 -41.27 -2.93
CA THR A 13 -12.53 -41.09 -3.23
C THR A 13 -12.30 -40.01 -4.30
N LEU A 14 -13.14 -39.94 -5.33
CA LEU A 14 -13.10 -38.87 -6.35
C LEU A 14 -13.42 -37.50 -5.73
N PHE A 15 -14.37 -37.43 -4.79
CA PHE A 15 -14.72 -36.22 -4.08
C PHE A 15 -13.56 -35.76 -3.17
N CYS A 16 -12.92 -36.68 -2.43
CA CYS A 16 -11.74 -36.35 -1.61
C CYS A 16 -10.54 -35.93 -2.47
N SER A 17 -10.31 -36.56 -3.64
CA SER A 17 -9.22 -36.16 -4.53
C SER A 17 -9.44 -34.79 -5.17
N PHE A 18 -10.69 -34.44 -5.44
CA PHE A 18 -11.03 -33.08 -5.92
C PHE A 18 -10.75 -32.02 -4.86
N PHE A 19 -11.03 -32.29 -3.58
CA PHE A 19 -10.70 -31.37 -2.48
C PHE A 19 -9.19 -31.24 -2.21
N ALA A 20 -8.41 -32.28 -2.46
CA ALA A 20 -6.95 -32.24 -2.29
C ALA A 20 -6.23 -31.34 -3.30
N LEU A 21 -6.85 -31.03 -4.44
CA LEU A 21 -6.31 -30.12 -5.47
C LEU A 21 -6.53 -28.62 -5.17
N VAL A 22 -7.34 -28.30 -4.15
CA VAL A 22 -7.57 -26.91 -3.70
C VAL A 22 -6.58 -26.52 -2.58
N ALA A 23 -5.67 -27.41 -2.17
CA ALA A 23 -4.73 -27.17 -1.11
C ALA A 23 -3.57 -26.26 -1.55
N CYS A 24 -3.49 -25.14 -0.90
CA CYS A 24 -2.33 -24.25 -0.77
C CYS A 24 -1.66 -23.79 -2.09
N SER A 25 -2.18 -22.75 -2.68
CA SER A 25 -1.31 -21.79 -3.34
C SER A 25 -0.56 -21.04 -2.23
N GLU A 26 0.60 -21.57 -1.79
CA GLU A 26 1.56 -20.76 -1.05
C GLU A 26 1.85 -19.54 -1.93
N ASN A 27 1.47 -18.35 -1.46
CA ASN A 27 1.84 -17.08 -2.10
C ASN A 27 3.34 -16.87 -1.90
N LYS A 28 4.14 -17.63 -2.67
CA LYS A 28 5.58 -17.49 -2.68
C LYS A 28 5.93 -16.14 -3.29
N ILE A 29 6.69 -15.35 -2.57
CA ILE A 29 7.22 -14.08 -3.09
C ILE A 29 8.01 -14.35 -4.37
N ALA A 30 7.63 -13.66 -5.45
CA ALA A 30 8.30 -13.77 -6.73
C ALA A 30 9.72 -13.21 -6.65
N ASP A 31 10.60 -13.77 -7.46
CA ASP A 31 11.96 -13.25 -7.64
C ASP A 31 11.90 -11.94 -8.44
N LYS A 32 12.89 -11.08 -8.22
CA LYS A 32 13.01 -9.83 -8.99
C LYS A 32 13.23 -10.20 -10.46
N PRO A 33 12.44 -9.61 -11.39
CA PRO A 33 12.69 -9.82 -12.83
C PRO A 33 14.11 -9.34 -13.22
N GLU A 34 14.80 -10.09 -14.07
CA GLU A 34 16.20 -9.79 -14.42
C GLU A 34 16.38 -8.41 -15.05
N ASN A 35 15.44 -8.01 -15.93
CA ASN A 35 15.53 -6.78 -16.72
C ASN A 35 14.50 -5.74 -16.33
N SER A 36 13.92 -5.83 -15.13
CA SER A 36 12.91 -4.88 -14.68
C SER A 36 12.95 -4.67 -13.17
N ALA A 37 12.67 -3.45 -12.76
CA ALA A 37 12.40 -3.12 -11.37
C ALA A 37 10.92 -3.34 -10.99
N VAL A 38 10.10 -3.87 -11.90
CA VAL A 38 8.65 -4.03 -11.74
C VAL A 38 8.25 -5.48 -11.86
N TYR A 39 7.54 -5.99 -10.84
CA TYR A 39 6.78 -7.23 -10.89
C TYR A 39 5.30 -6.89 -10.79
N ASP A 40 4.52 -7.22 -11.79
CA ASP A 40 3.09 -6.95 -11.87
C ASP A 40 2.31 -8.23 -12.14
N GLN A 41 1.95 -8.93 -11.08
CA GLN A 41 1.14 -10.15 -11.14
C GLN A 41 -0.29 -9.83 -11.61
N ALA A 42 -0.81 -8.67 -11.20
CA ALA A 42 -2.18 -8.26 -11.52
C ALA A 42 -2.35 -7.78 -12.96
N LYS A 43 -1.22 -7.53 -13.67
CA LYS A 43 -1.19 -7.02 -15.07
C LYS A 43 -1.98 -5.73 -15.24
N VAL A 44 -1.83 -4.82 -14.27
CA VAL A 44 -2.55 -3.54 -14.24
C VAL A 44 -1.73 -2.38 -14.79
N LEU A 45 -0.42 -2.57 -15.01
CA LEU A 45 0.45 -1.56 -15.60
C LEU A 45 0.66 -1.78 -17.10
N SER A 46 0.69 -0.68 -17.83
CA SER A 46 1.09 -0.67 -19.23
C SER A 46 2.61 -0.92 -19.38
N LYS A 47 3.02 -1.48 -20.52
CA LYS A 47 4.45 -1.65 -20.86
C LYS A 47 5.20 -0.32 -20.86
N GLU A 48 4.53 0.76 -21.23
CA GLU A 48 5.09 2.10 -21.27
C GLU A 48 5.40 2.60 -19.84
N THR A 49 4.52 2.36 -18.88
CA THR A 49 4.74 2.68 -17.47
C THR A 49 5.92 1.90 -16.91
N ILE A 50 6.00 0.59 -17.16
CA ILE A 50 7.13 -0.24 -16.74
C ILE A 50 8.44 0.31 -17.30
N LYS A 51 8.46 0.69 -18.58
CA LYS A 51 9.64 1.30 -19.22
C LYS A 51 10.04 2.62 -18.57
N LYS A 52 9.07 3.49 -18.23
CA LYS A 52 9.34 4.76 -17.55
C LYS A 52 9.93 4.54 -16.15
N ILE A 53 9.46 3.54 -15.40
CA ILE A 53 10.00 3.21 -14.07
C ILE A 53 11.45 2.72 -14.19
N ASN A 54 11.74 1.81 -15.12
CA ASN A 54 13.09 1.34 -15.36
C ASN A 54 14.03 2.50 -15.75
N LYS A 55 13.58 3.37 -16.65
CA LYS A 55 14.34 4.56 -17.06
C LYS A 55 14.61 5.52 -15.90
N ALA A 56 13.65 5.73 -15.00
CA ALA A 56 13.86 6.55 -13.81
C ALA A 56 14.96 5.99 -12.89
N ASN A 57 15.06 4.66 -12.78
CA ASN A 57 16.14 4.01 -12.07
C ASN A 57 17.49 4.19 -12.78
N GLU A 58 17.54 4.05 -14.11
CA GLU A 58 18.75 4.27 -14.91
C GLU A 58 19.24 5.71 -14.82
N GLU A 59 18.33 6.68 -14.93
CA GLU A 59 18.63 8.11 -14.78
C GLU A 59 19.17 8.43 -13.37
N SER A 60 18.60 7.79 -12.34
CA SER A 60 19.05 7.96 -10.95
C SER A 60 20.48 7.47 -10.73
N GLU A 61 20.92 6.40 -11.43
CA GLU A 61 22.29 5.89 -11.33
C GLU A 61 23.36 6.90 -11.78
N GLN A 62 22.98 7.85 -12.64
CA GLN A 62 23.87 8.88 -13.18
C GLN A 62 23.97 10.11 -12.26
N THR A 63 23.27 10.11 -11.12
CA THR A 63 23.27 11.21 -10.17
C THR A 63 24.10 10.89 -8.92
N ASP A 64 24.52 11.91 -8.20
CA ASP A 64 25.18 11.75 -6.89
C ASP A 64 24.26 11.17 -5.83
N LYS A 65 22.93 11.27 -6.02
CA LYS A 65 21.90 10.78 -5.11
C LYS A 65 21.24 9.52 -5.67
N LYS A 66 22.07 8.53 -5.98
CA LYS A 66 21.60 7.25 -6.51
C LYS A 66 20.44 6.68 -5.69
N LEU A 67 19.40 6.20 -6.39
CA LEU A 67 18.17 5.65 -5.82
C LEU A 67 17.69 4.47 -6.66
N LYS A 68 17.26 3.40 -6.02
CA LYS A 68 16.58 2.28 -6.67
C LYS A 68 15.15 2.18 -6.20
N ILE A 69 14.22 2.19 -7.14
CA ILE A 69 12.78 2.04 -6.88
C ILE A 69 12.34 0.69 -7.46
N GLY A 70 11.87 -0.19 -6.57
CA GLY A 70 11.18 -1.42 -6.95
C GLY A 70 9.67 -1.21 -6.90
N VAL A 71 8.94 -1.87 -7.79
CA VAL A 71 7.46 -1.89 -7.78
C VAL A 71 7.00 -3.35 -7.78
N TYR A 72 6.22 -3.72 -6.78
CA TYR A 72 5.66 -5.06 -6.65
C TYR A 72 4.14 -4.97 -6.54
N ILE A 73 3.45 -5.55 -7.51
CA ILE A 73 1.99 -5.55 -7.56
C ILE A 73 1.50 -6.99 -7.53
N THR A 74 0.69 -7.32 -6.54
CA THR A 74 0.03 -8.62 -6.40
C THR A 74 -1.48 -8.51 -6.54
N ASN A 75 -2.13 -9.61 -6.85
CA ASN A 75 -3.58 -9.67 -6.86
C ASN A 75 -4.16 -9.50 -5.45
N ASP A 76 -3.64 -10.25 -4.49
CA ASP A 76 -4.05 -10.24 -3.09
C ASP A 76 -2.91 -10.64 -2.15
N LEU A 77 -3.12 -10.40 -0.86
CA LEU A 77 -2.20 -10.79 0.21
C LEU A 77 -2.53 -12.17 0.80
N GLY A 78 -3.75 -12.68 0.56
CA GLY A 78 -4.27 -13.79 1.35
C GLY A 78 -4.34 -13.41 2.83
N ASP A 79 -3.84 -14.30 3.70
CA ASP A 79 -3.82 -14.09 5.15
C ASP A 79 -2.58 -13.32 5.65
N LYS A 80 -1.73 -12.82 4.72
CA LYS A 80 -0.47 -12.15 5.06
C LYS A 80 -0.66 -10.69 5.42
N ASP A 81 0.19 -10.22 6.34
CA ASP A 81 0.29 -8.80 6.66
C ASP A 81 1.01 -8.02 5.56
N VAL A 82 0.55 -6.79 5.28
CA VAL A 82 1.12 -5.95 4.22
C VAL A 82 2.53 -5.48 4.54
N GLU A 83 2.81 -5.20 5.83
CA GLU A 83 4.11 -4.68 6.27
C GLU A 83 5.16 -5.78 6.22
N GLU A 84 4.83 -6.95 6.79
CA GLU A 84 5.71 -8.10 6.77
C GLU A 84 6.00 -8.56 5.34
N THR A 85 4.97 -8.66 4.49
CA THR A 85 5.12 -9.11 3.10
C THR A 85 5.99 -8.14 2.29
N SER A 86 5.74 -6.84 2.39
CA SER A 86 6.51 -5.84 1.63
C SER A 86 7.96 -5.76 2.09
N LEU A 87 8.20 -5.87 3.40
CA LEU A 87 9.55 -5.90 3.97
C LEU A 87 10.33 -7.13 3.50
N GLU A 88 9.70 -8.32 3.48
CA GLU A 88 10.29 -9.54 2.97
C GLU A 88 10.67 -9.42 1.48
N ILE A 89 9.78 -8.81 0.67
CA ILE A 89 10.05 -8.53 -0.75
C ILE A 89 11.25 -7.58 -0.90
N ALA A 90 11.27 -6.48 -0.17
CA ALA A 90 12.33 -5.49 -0.25
C ALA A 90 13.71 -6.10 0.08
N ARG A 91 13.76 -6.95 1.10
CA ARG A 91 14.95 -7.69 1.51
C ARG A 91 15.36 -8.75 0.47
N LYS A 92 14.40 -9.56 -0.01
CA LYS A 92 14.64 -10.60 -1.02
C LYS A 92 15.18 -10.01 -2.33
N TRP A 93 14.61 -8.89 -2.76
CA TRP A 93 15.01 -8.20 -3.98
C TRP A 93 16.27 -7.37 -3.82
N LYS A 94 16.77 -7.22 -2.57
CA LYS A 94 17.92 -6.37 -2.24
C LYS A 94 17.82 -5.00 -2.89
N ILE A 95 16.63 -4.37 -2.72
CA ILE A 95 16.35 -3.05 -3.29
C ILE A 95 17.27 -2.03 -2.63
N GLY A 96 17.97 -1.25 -3.43
CA GLY A 96 18.91 -0.23 -2.99
C GLY A 96 20.07 -0.12 -3.95
N ASP A 97 20.67 1.05 -4.00
CA ASP A 97 21.92 1.26 -4.74
C ASP A 97 23.08 0.64 -3.98
N LYS A 98 24.06 0.10 -4.71
CA LYS A 98 25.20 -0.62 -4.11
C LYS A 98 26.09 0.25 -3.23
N ASP A 99 26.21 1.53 -3.57
CA ASP A 99 27.10 2.47 -2.90
C ASP A 99 26.38 3.22 -1.78
N THR A 100 25.12 3.64 -2.02
CA THR A 100 24.36 4.49 -1.11
C THR A 100 23.33 3.73 -0.29
N ASN A 101 22.99 2.50 -0.68
CA ASN A 101 21.91 1.71 -0.14
C ASN A 101 20.55 2.43 -0.11
N ASN A 102 20.35 3.44 -0.98
CA ASN A 102 19.09 4.14 -1.11
C ASN A 102 18.11 3.30 -1.94
N GLY A 103 17.08 2.83 -1.32
CA GLY A 103 16.08 1.99 -1.95
C GLY A 103 14.67 2.24 -1.45
N VAL A 104 13.70 2.07 -2.33
CA VAL A 104 12.27 2.12 -2.01
C VAL A 104 11.56 1.00 -2.73
N LEU A 105 10.70 0.28 -2.02
CA LEU A 105 9.71 -0.62 -2.63
C LEU A 105 8.33 0.02 -2.55
N LEU A 106 7.69 0.20 -3.69
CA LEU A 106 6.27 0.46 -3.78
C LEU A 106 5.53 -0.88 -3.94
N PHE A 107 4.74 -1.23 -2.95
CA PHE A 107 3.92 -2.44 -2.92
C PHE A 107 2.44 -2.12 -3.07
N LEU A 108 1.73 -2.89 -3.91
CA LEU A 108 0.28 -2.79 -4.11
C LEU A 108 -0.37 -4.18 -4.07
N ALA A 109 -1.40 -4.36 -3.25
CA ALA A 109 -2.31 -5.51 -3.26
C ALA A 109 -3.69 -5.05 -3.76
N ILE A 110 -4.02 -5.44 -4.99
CA ILE A 110 -5.12 -4.81 -5.74
C ILE A 110 -6.50 -5.15 -5.17
N LYS A 111 -6.75 -6.43 -4.84
CA LYS A 111 -8.04 -6.86 -4.28
C LYS A 111 -8.24 -6.35 -2.85
N ASP A 112 -7.16 -6.34 -2.06
CA ASP A 112 -7.17 -5.87 -0.67
C ASP A 112 -7.22 -4.35 -0.57
N LYS A 113 -6.99 -3.64 -1.68
CA LYS A 113 -6.87 -2.18 -1.74
C LYS A 113 -5.86 -1.66 -0.72
N LYS A 114 -4.72 -2.34 -0.60
CA LYS A 114 -3.62 -1.98 0.31
C LYS A 114 -2.40 -1.57 -0.48
N SER A 115 -1.74 -0.52 -0.03
CA SER A 115 -0.48 -0.03 -0.56
C SER A 115 0.52 0.20 0.55
N ARG A 116 1.81 0.01 0.26
CA ARG A 116 2.88 0.31 1.18
C ARG A 116 4.10 0.84 0.45
N LEU A 117 4.81 1.76 1.08
CA LEU A 117 6.16 2.15 0.74
C LEU A 117 7.10 1.60 1.83
N GLU A 118 8.01 0.72 1.44
CA GLU A 118 9.15 0.35 2.26
C GLU A 118 10.34 1.22 1.86
N VAL A 119 10.98 1.82 2.86
CA VAL A 119 12.09 2.76 2.67
C VAL A 119 13.34 2.22 3.33
N SER A 120 14.46 2.21 2.62
CA SER A 120 15.75 1.81 3.20
C SER A 120 16.21 2.78 4.29
N ASP A 121 16.97 2.27 5.27
CA ASP A 121 17.41 3.02 6.44
C ASP A 121 18.18 4.31 6.07
N ASN A 122 19.04 4.23 5.03
CA ASN A 122 19.80 5.39 4.58
C ASN A 122 18.94 6.48 3.91
N LEU A 123 17.79 6.10 3.37
CA LEU A 123 16.86 7.04 2.75
C LEU A 123 15.81 7.59 3.72
N ALA A 124 15.57 6.92 4.86
CA ALA A 124 14.52 7.26 5.81
C ALA A 124 14.64 8.68 6.40
N THR A 125 15.84 9.24 6.44
CA THR A 125 16.07 10.63 6.87
C THR A 125 15.54 11.67 5.86
N ARG A 126 15.44 11.31 4.59
CA ARG A 126 14.92 12.16 3.50
C ARG A 126 13.47 11.81 3.16
N LEU A 127 13.18 10.53 2.97
CA LEU A 127 11.83 10.03 2.72
C LEU A 127 11.26 9.47 4.04
N THR A 128 10.76 10.37 4.88
CA THR A 128 10.19 10.03 6.18
C THR A 128 8.84 9.29 6.04
N ASP A 129 8.38 8.64 7.11
CA ASP A 129 7.09 7.96 7.14
C ASP A 129 5.92 8.90 6.80
N VAL A 130 5.99 10.16 7.26
CA VAL A 130 4.99 11.19 6.93
C VAL A 130 4.96 11.49 5.44
N GLN A 131 6.13 11.60 4.79
CA GLN A 131 6.22 11.83 3.35
C GLN A 131 5.78 10.59 2.57
N SER A 132 6.16 9.39 3.00
CA SER A 132 5.72 8.11 2.46
C SER A 132 4.20 7.98 2.52
N LYS A 133 3.60 8.32 3.67
CA LYS A 133 2.14 8.34 3.83
C LYS A 133 1.48 9.34 2.89
N THR A 134 2.06 10.54 2.74
CA THR A 134 1.54 11.58 1.83
C THR A 134 1.57 11.11 0.38
N ILE A 135 2.65 10.44 -0.06
CA ILE A 135 2.75 9.87 -1.41
C ILE A 135 1.63 8.84 -1.63
N LEU A 136 1.45 7.90 -0.69
CA LEU A 136 0.41 6.89 -0.80
C LEU A 136 -1.01 7.49 -0.80
N ASP A 137 -1.25 8.51 0.02
CA ASP A 137 -2.54 9.19 0.07
C ASP A 137 -2.82 9.96 -1.24
N ASN A 138 -1.80 10.54 -1.86
CA ASN A 138 -1.92 11.19 -3.18
C ASN A 138 -2.25 10.21 -4.31
N MET A 139 -1.88 8.93 -4.18
CA MET A 139 -2.22 7.88 -5.16
C MET A 139 -3.70 7.49 -5.12
N LYS A 140 -4.39 7.62 -3.95
CA LYS A 140 -5.73 7.08 -3.72
C LYS A 140 -6.78 7.47 -4.77
N PRO A 141 -6.91 8.73 -5.21
CA PRO A 141 -7.91 9.09 -6.21
C PRO A 141 -7.74 8.29 -7.51
N LYS A 142 -6.50 8.15 -7.99
CA LYS A 142 -6.17 7.39 -9.19
C LYS A 142 -6.37 5.88 -8.99
N LEU A 143 -5.97 5.33 -7.85
CA LEU A 143 -6.20 3.91 -7.51
C LEU A 143 -7.70 3.57 -7.46
N ARG A 144 -8.53 4.45 -6.89
CA ARG A 144 -10.00 4.30 -6.86
C ARG A 144 -10.62 4.34 -8.25
N SER A 145 -10.09 5.17 -9.15
CA SER A 145 -10.52 5.23 -10.55
C SER A 145 -9.88 4.16 -11.42
N LYS A 146 -9.05 3.28 -10.85
CA LYS A 146 -8.29 2.22 -11.55
C LYS A 146 -7.25 2.77 -12.55
N ASP A 147 -6.84 4.03 -12.41
CA ASP A 147 -5.69 4.61 -13.12
C ASP A 147 -4.41 4.21 -12.40
N TYR A 148 -4.04 2.92 -12.51
CA TYR A 148 -2.86 2.36 -11.86
C TYR A 148 -1.56 2.93 -12.44
N ASP A 149 -1.51 3.13 -13.75
CA ASP A 149 -0.37 3.74 -14.43
C ASP A 149 -0.08 5.13 -13.87
N GLY A 150 -1.09 6.00 -13.85
CA GLY A 150 -0.94 7.35 -13.33
C GLY A 150 -0.62 7.38 -11.84
N ALA A 151 -1.22 6.48 -11.04
CA ALA A 151 -0.93 6.38 -9.60
C ALA A 151 0.54 6.02 -9.33
N VAL A 152 1.05 4.99 -10.01
CA VAL A 152 2.42 4.51 -9.82
C VAL A 152 3.44 5.52 -10.34
N LEU A 153 3.21 6.14 -11.50
CA LEU A 153 4.12 7.17 -12.05
C LEU A 153 4.20 8.41 -11.16
N ASP A 154 3.08 8.87 -10.59
CA ASP A 154 3.08 9.99 -9.64
C ASP A 154 3.86 9.65 -8.36
N ALA A 155 3.74 8.41 -7.87
CA ALA A 155 4.50 7.95 -6.72
C ALA A 155 6.00 7.92 -7.02
N VAL A 156 6.40 7.30 -8.13
CA VAL A 156 7.81 7.23 -8.57
C VAL A 156 8.40 8.63 -8.72
N LYS A 157 7.66 9.55 -9.35
CA LYS A 157 8.08 10.96 -9.47
C LYS A 157 8.24 11.61 -8.10
N SER A 158 7.28 11.43 -7.19
CA SER A 158 7.33 12.03 -5.86
C SER A 158 8.49 11.49 -5.03
N ILE A 159 8.77 10.19 -5.09
CA ILE A 159 9.91 9.55 -4.45
C ILE A 159 11.23 10.14 -4.98
N THR A 160 11.36 10.27 -6.30
CA THR A 160 12.53 10.87 -6.95
C THR A 160 12.69 12.34 -6.57
N ASP A 161 11.60 13.12 -6.53
CA ASP A 161 11.62 14.52 -6.12
C ASP A 161 12.10 14.68 -4.67
N VAL A 162 11.65 13.79 -3.75
CA VAL A 162 12.11 13.79 -2.35
C VAL A 162 13.58 13.44 -2.25
N ASN A 163 14.05 12.44 -2.97
CA ASN A 163 15.47 12.08 -3.03
C ASN A 163 16.33 13.27 -3.49
N ASN A 164 15.79 14.10 -4.38
CA ASN A 164 16.42 15.32 -4.86
C ASN A 164 16.26 16.53 -3.92
N GLY A 165 15.64 16.35 -2.74
CA GLY A 165 15.49 17.39 -1.71
C GLY A 165 14.23 18.23 -1.82
N LYS A 166 13.27 17.85 -2.67
CA LYS A 166 11.96 18.50 -2.73
C LYS A 166 11.01 17.92 -1.68
N LYS A 167 10.05 18.72 -1.22
CA LYS A 167 9.00 18.24 -0.31
C LYS A 167 7.79 17.71 -1.08
N VAL A 168 7.20 16.61 -0.61
CA VAL A 168 5.93 16.13 -1.13
C VAL A 168 4.82 17.11 -0.75
N LYS A 169 4.05 17.57 -1.73
CA LYS A 169 2.83 18.34 -1.50
C LYS A 169 1.66 17.37 -1.33
N SER A 170 0.85 17.56 -0.29
CA SER A 170 -0.41 16.82 -0.15
C SER A 170 -1.41 17.34 -1.19
N ASN A 171 -1.86 16.45 -2.07
CA ASN A 171 -3.00 16.70 -2.95
C ASN A 171 -4.30 16.41 -2.16
N LYS A 172 -4.47 17.07 -0.98
CA LYS A 172 -5.78 17.02 -0.33
C LYS A 172 -6.80 17.43 -1.36
N SER A 173 -7.58 16.46 -1.82
CA SER A 173 -8.64 16.71 -2.80
C SER A 173 -9.51 17.84 -2.28
N SER A 174 -9.73 18.86 -3.09
CA SER A 174 -10.71 19.92 -2.79
C SER A 174 -12.10 19.32 -2.54
N ASP A 175 -12.31 18.08 -2.93
CA ASP A 175 -13.56 17.33 -2.74
C ASP A 175 -13.73 16.84 -1.30
N ASP A 176 -12.66 16.48 -0.59
CA ASP A 176 -12.74 16.17 0.84
C ASP A 176 -13.09 17.42 1.65
N VAL A 177 -12.53 18.57 1.28
CA VAL A 177 -12.89 19.86 1.91
C VAL A 177 -14.32 20.25 1.56
N LYS A 178 -14.76 20.10 0.32
CA LYS A 178 -16.15 20.36 -0.10
C LYS A 178 -17.12 19.45 0.64
N ASN A 179 -16.82 18.14 0.76
CA ASN A 179 -17.68 17.20 1.47
C ASN A 179 -17.79 17.53 2.97
N ILE A 180 -16.68 17.94 3.60
CA ILE A 180 -16.69 18.40 5.00
C ILE A 180 -17.53 19.68 5.14
N VAL A 181 -17.37 20.66 4.23
CA VAL A 181 -18.16 21.89 4.22
C VAL A 181 -19.64 21.59 4.02
N ILE A 182 -20.00 20.72 3.08
CA ILE A 182 -21.39 20.29 2.84
C ILE A 182 -21.97 19.62 4.09
N LEU A 183 -21.18 18.73 4.74
CA LEU A 183 -21.61 18.06 5.98
C LEU A 183 -21.87 19.08 7.12
N ILE A 184 -20.98 20.06 7.29
CA ILE A 184 -21.14 21.13 8.30
C ILE A 184 -22.39 21.97 8.00
N LEU A 185 -22.60 22.34 6.73
CA LEU A 185 -23.79 23.08 6.31
C LEU A 185 -25.06 22.27 6.51
N PHE A 186 -25.03 20.95 6.25
CA PHE A 186 -26.16 20.07 6.47
C PHE A 186 -26.50 19.94 7.97
N ILE A 187 -25.48 19.74 8.82
CA ILE A 187 -25.66 19.70 10.28
C ILE A 187 -26.20 21.04 10.79
N GLY A 188 -25.68 22.17 10.31
CA GLY A 188 -26.15 23.50 10.65
C GLY A 188 -27.61 23.73 10.22
N PHE A 189 -27.99 23.26 9.03
CA PHE A 189 -29.35 23.30 8.52
C PHE A 189 -30.30 22.46 9.37
N VAL A 190 -29.94 21.22 9.71
CA VAL A 190 -30.74 20.35 10.58
C VAL A 190 -30.92 20.98 11.96
N PHE A 191 -29.88 21.54 12.54
CA PHE A 191 -29.94 22.24 13.83
C PHE A 191 -30.85 23.47 13.73
N PHE A 192 -30.75 24.25 12.66
CA PHE A 192 -31.63 25.41 12.42
C PHE A 192 -33.13 24.99 12.33
N VAL A 193 -33.40 23.89 11.60
CA VAL A 193 -34.78 23.35 11.48
C VAL A 193 -35.31 22.89 12.84
N ILE A 194 -34.50 22.20 13.66
CA ILE A 194 -34.89 21.73 14.99
C ILE A 194 -35.22 22.92 15.90
N VAL A 195 -34.39 23.96 15.89
CA VAL A 195 -34.61 25.18 16.67
C VAL A 195 -35.85 25.93 16.17
N SER A 196 -36.11 25.96 14.85
CA SER A 196 -37.27 26.66 14.26
C SER A 196 -38.59 25.94 14.49
N ILE A 197 -38.61 24.64 14.78
CA ILE A 197 -39.81 23.84 15.08
C ILE A 197 -40.19 23.90 16.56
N GLY A 198 -39.46 24.72 17.39
CA GLY A 198 -39.88 25.01 18.78
C GLY A 198 -39.59 23.86 19.76
N GLY A 199 -38.47 23.16 19.59
CA GLY A 199 -38.01 22.19 20.57
C GLY A 199 -37.28 22.88 21.72
N ASP A 200 -37.89 22.89 22.89
CA ASP A 200 -37.27 23.29 24.16
C ASP A 200 -36.17 22.29 24.51
N ILE A 201 -34.91 22.60 24.13
CA ILE A 201 -33.77 21.72 24.42
C ILE A 201 -33.24 22.09 25.82
N GLY A 202 -33.73 21.37 26.82
CA GLY A 202 -33.18 21.41 28.17
C GLY A 202 -31.67 21.09 28.14
N GLY A 203 -30.90 21.92 28.85
CA GLY A 203 -29.44 21.86 28.86
C GLY A 203 -28.87 20.49 29.27
N GLY A 204 -28.27 19.79 28.31
CA GLY A 204 -27.48 18.61 28.53
C GLY A 204 -25.98 18.97 28.41
N SER A 205 -25.26 18.83 29.51
CA SER A 205 -23.82 19.02 29.60
C SER A 205 -23.08 18.03 28.67
N PHE A 206 -22.36 18.55 27.68
CA PHE A 206 -21.48 17.74 26.82
C PHE A 206 -20.20 17.42 27.58
N GLY A 207 -20.08 16.16 28.02
CA GLY A 207 -18.85 15.61 28.56
C GLY A 207 -17.79 15.47 27.45
N GLY A 208 -16.57 15.88 27.78
CA GLY A 208 -15.43 15.93 26.85
C GLY A 208 -15.02 14.57 26.28
N PHE A 209 -14.82 14.53 24.98
CA PHE A 209 -14.16 13.43 24.29
C PHE A 209 -12.64 13.56 24.46
N SER A 210 -12.04 12.70 25.26
CA SER A 210 -10.59 12.53 25.30
C SER A 210 -10.14 11.61 24.16
N SER A 211 -9.42 12.16 23.21
CA SER A 211 -8.72 11.40 22.18
C SER A 211 -7.52 10.67 22.78
N GLY A 212 -7.65 9.36 22.98
CA GLY A 212 -6.55 8.49 23.32
C GLY A 212 -5.71 8.19 22.07
N SER A 213 -4.50 8.75 22.00
CA SER A 213 -3.49 8.35 21.02
C SER A 213 -2.77 7.11 21.58
N SER A 214 -3.06 5.93 21.01
CA SER A 214 -2.29 4.72 21.28
C SER A 214 -1.08 4.68 20.34
N SER A 215 0.10 5.03 20.86
CA SER A 215 1.38 4.74 20.26
C SER A 215 1.76 3.30 20.60
N SER A 216 1.69 2.38 19.65
CA SER A 216 2.29 1.05 19.78
C SER A 216 3.73 1.11 19.28
N SER A 217 4.67 1.14 20.23
CA SER A 217 6.08 0.87 19.99
C SER A 217 6.27 -0.65 19.95
N GLY A 218 6.44 -1.23 18.77
CA GLY A 218 6.88 -2.61 18.58
C GLY A 218 8.39 -2.67 18.52
N GLY A 219 9.00 -3.35 19.50
CA GLY A 219 10.45 -3.51 19.63
C GLY A 219 11.05 -4.41 18.54
N GLY A 220 12.26 -4.03 18.12
CA GLY A 220 12.99 -4.66 17.05
C GLY A 220 13.64 -5.99 17.43
N GLY A 221 13.68 -6.88 16.45
CA GLY A 221 14.63 -7.99 16.38
C GLY A 221 15.56 -7.74 15.20
N GLY A 222 16.85 -7.63 15.44
CA GLY A 222 17.82 -7.36 14.41
C GLY A 222 18.00 -8.52 13.45
N PHE A 223 17.93 -8.23 12.14
CA PHE A 223 18.43 -9.10 11.10
C PHE A 223 19.32 -8.30 10.15
N SER A 224 20.54 -8.78 10.02
CA SER A 224 21.57 -8.29 9.11
C SER A 224 21.26 -8.73 7.69
N GLY A 225 21.00 -7.78 6.77
CA GLY A 225 20.93 -8.08 5.35
C GLY A 225 19.96 -7.21 4.56
N GLY A 226 20.50 -6.17 3.89
CA GLY A 226 19.74 -5.24 3.05
C GLY A 226 18.98 -4.23 3.86
N GLY A 227 19.60 -3.14 4.23
CA GLY A 227 19.21 -1.90 4.92
C GLY A 227 17.73 -1.48 4.99
N PHE A 228 16.82 -2.42 5.26
CA PHE A 228 15.40 -2.19 5.51
C PHE A 228 15.04 -2.70 6.89
N SER A 229 14.74 -1.77 7.81
CA SER A 229 14.29 -2.05 9.18
C SER A 229 12.76 -1.90 9.36
N GLY A 230 12.03 -1.71 8.25
CA GLY A 230 10.57 -1.53 8.27
C GLY A 230 10.12 -0.07 8.31
N GLY A 231 10.99 0.87 7.97
CA GLY A 231 10.61 2.27 7.75
C GLY A 231 9.70 2.42 6.53
N GLY A 232 8.79 3.41 6.58
CA GLY A 232 7.86 3.67 5.49
C GLY A 232 6.42 3.89 5.97
N ALA A 233 5.44 3.67 5.10
CA ALA A 233 4.04 3.86 5.45
C ALA A 233 3.12 2.90 4.72
N SER A 234 1.97 2.57 5.33
CA SER A 234 0.87 1.82 4.73
C SER A 234 -0.34 2.70 4.48
N SER A 235 -1.13 2.36 3.47
CA SER A 235 -2.37 3.05 3.16
C SER A 235 -3.36 2.10 2.48
N GLY A 236 -4.68 2.35 2.69
CA GLY A 236 -5.76 1.72 1.94
C GLY A 236 -6.45 2.74 1.03
N TRP A 237 -7.13 2.28 -0.05
CA TRP A 237 -7.88 3.13 -0.99
C TRP A 237 -9.26 2.61 -1.33
#